data_7d556017974ebcf401d5486032630db5
#
_entry.id   7d556017974ebcf401d5486032630db5
#
_cell.length_a   1.000
_cell.length_b   1.000
_cell.length_c   1.000
_cell.angle_alpha   90.00
_cell.angle_beta   90.00
_cell.angle_gamma   90.00
#
_symmetry.space_group_name_H-M   'P 1'
#
loop_
_entity.id
_entity.type
_entity.pdbx_description
1 polymer ?
#
loop_
_entity_poly.entity_id
_entity_poly.type
_entity_poly.pdbx_seq_one_letter_code
_entity_poly.pdbx_strand_id
1 'polypeptide(L)'
;MIQIKQKGLALRNSKGFTLIELLVVIAIIGILAGIVLVSLGGARASARDARRNADMRQFSTAMELCYDDTACGAGNDAYLVSATFPTAIGTFMPAVPNDPQAGAAYGWIGNTANNQDYCAYAILEGGDTVTTMQGVLAGPGGVRERAIADADDNRVPDTGAITLTTCE
;
A
#
# COMPACT_ATOMS: atom_id res chain seq x y z
N MET A 1 -57.90 27.09 -48.93
CA MET A 1 -57.22 28.10 -48.05
C MET A 1 -57.16 27.50 -46.66
N ILE A 2 -56.03 26.95 -46.26
CA ILE A 2 -55.84 26.27 -44.95
C ILE A 2 -55.25 27.29 -44.00
N GLN A 3 -55.98 27.66 -42.96
CA GLN A 3 -55.49 28.51 -41.86
C GLN A 3 -54.75 27.70 -40.87
N ILE A 4 -53.40 27.89 -40.79
CA ILE A 4 -52.56 27.27 -39.76
C ILE A 4 -52.67 28.16 -38.53
N LYS A 5 -53.34 27.62 -37.49
CA LYS A 5 -53.44 28.25 -36.17
C LYS A 5 -52.12 28.05 -35.42
N GLN A 6 -51.35 29.10 -35.35
CA GLN A 6 -50.09 29.10 -34.54
C GLN A 6 -50.46 29.02 -33.06
N LYS A 7 -50.16 27.89 -32.39
CA LYS A 7 -50.20 27.75 -30.94
C LYS A 7 -49.02 28.53 -30.37
N GLY A 8 -49.31 29.68 -29.75
CA GLY A 8 -48.30 30.45 -29.03
C GLY A 8 -47.67 29.60 -27.93
N LEU A 9 -46.35 29.37 -28.01
CA LEU A 9 -45.55 28.76 -26.94
C LEU A 9 -45.54 29.76 -25.78
N ALA A 10 -46.23 29.44 -24.69
CA ALA A 10 -46.14 30.21 -23.46
C ALA A 10 -44.73 30.01 -22.89
N LEU A 11 -43.89 31.03 -22.97
CA LEU A 11 -42.62 31.09 -22.29
C LEU A 11 -42.86 31.00 -20.77
N ARG A 12 -42.59 29.84 -20.18
CA ARG A 12 -42.56 29.68 -18.73
C ARG A 12 -41.58 30.70 -18.18
N ASN A 13 -42.07 31.58 -17.31
CA ASN A 13 -41.26 32.56 -16.61
C ASN A 13 -40.25 31.83 -15.72
N SER A 14 -39.09 31.51 -16.28
CA SER A 14 -37.98 30.91 -15.54
C SER A 14 -37.35 32.03 -14.71
N LYS A 15 -37.48 31.95 -13.38
CA LYS A 15 -36.72 32.80 -12.45
C LYS A 15 -35.25 32.50 -12.70
N GLY A 16 -34.51 33.46 -13.22
CA GLY A 16 -33.07 33.37 -13.44
C GLY A 16 -32.34 33.37 -12.10
N PHE A 17 -31.21 32.67 -12.05
CA PHE A 17 -30.31 32.73 -10.92
C PHE A 17 -29.63 34.09 -10.80
N THR A 18 -29.46 34.58 -9.58
CA THR A 18 -28.68 35.77 -9.32
C THR A 18 -27.21 35.47 -9.33
N LEU A 19 -26.37 36.44 -9.71
CA LEU A 19 -24.91 36.31 -9.73
C LEU A 19 -24.38 36.03 -8.32
N ILE A 20 -25.01 36.59 -7.29
CA ILE A 20 -24.62 36.38 -5.89
C ILE A 20 -24.89 34.95 -5.39
N GLU A 21 -26.02 34.34 -5.80
CA GLU A 21 -26.30 32.94 -5.47
C GLU A 21 -25.27 32.00 -6.05
N LEU A 22 -24.84 32.24 -7.29
CA LEU A 22 -23.77 31.43 -7.88
C LEU A 22 -22.43 31.63 -7.17
N LEU A 23 -22.07 32.88 -6.84
CA LEU A 23 -20.83 33.23 -6.19
C LEU A 23 -20.71 32.60 -4.80
N VAL A 24 -21.77 32.63 -4.00
CA VAL A 24 -21.81 32.01 -2.66
C VAL A 24 -21.65 30.50 -2.74
N VAL A 25 -22.27 29.83 -3.71
CA VAL A 25 -22.17 28.38 -3.88
C VAL A 25 -20.72 27.97 -4.21
N ILE A 26 -20.07 28.64 -5.17
CA ILE A 26 -18.67 28.30 -5.50
C ILE A 26 -17.71 28.61 -4.35
N ALA A 27 -17.98 29.66 -3.54
CA ALA A 27 -17.18 29.97 -2.37
C ALA A 27 -17.27 28.83 -1.30
N ILE A 28 -18.48 28.33 -1.05
CA ILE A 28 -18.69 27.21 -0.11
C ILE A 28 -18.03 25.95 -0.63
N ILE A 29 -18.19 25.61 -1.91
CA ILE A 29 -17.55 24.46 -2.54
C ILE A 29 -16.01 24.57 -2.43
N GLY A 30 -15.45 25.76 -2.66
CA GLY A 30 -14.03 26.01 -2.55
C GLY A 30 -13.48 25.73 -1.14
N ILE A 31 -14.18 26.17 -0.10
CA ILE A 31 -13.80 25.92 1.28
C ILE A 31 -13.89 24.42 1.61
N LEU A 32 -14.99 23.77 1.25
CA LEU A 32 -15.18 22.34 1.51
C LEU A 32 -14.15 21.49 0.75
N ALA A 33 -13.85 21.81 -0.51
CA ALA A 33 -12.83 21.13 -1.30
C ALA A 33 -11.45 21.25 -0.67
N GLY A 34 -11.10 22.42 -0.11
CA GLY A 34 -9.83 22.63 0.59
C GLY A 34 -9.65 21.70 1.79
N ILE A 35 -10.67 21.54 2.63
CA ILE A 35 -10.65 20.65 3.80
C ILE A 35 -10.50 19.19 3.37
N VAL A 36 -11.24 18.77 2.34
CA VAL A 36 -11.19 17.38 1.82
C VAL A 36 -9.81 17.04 1.27
N LEU A 37 -9.18 17.95 0.52
CA LEU A 37 -7.86 17.71 -0.07
C LEU A 37 -6.79 17.48 1.01
N VAL A 38 -6.81 18.22 2.11
CA VAL A 38 -5.87 18.03 3.24
C VAL A 38 -6.07 16.67 3.90
N SER A 39 -7.32 16.23 4.09
CA SER A 39 -7.66 14.95 4.73
C SER A 39 -7.28 13.73 3.87
N LEU A 40 -7.24 13.86 2.55
CA LEU A 40 -6.96 12.75 1.62
C LEU A 40 -5.52 12.24 1.71
N GLY A 41 -4.57 13.05 2.13
CA GLY A 41 -3.16 12.64 2.25
C GLY A 41 -2.98 11.46 3.21
N GLY A 42 -3.48 11.59 4.43
CA GLY A 42 -3.40 10.52 5.45
C GLY A 42 -4.18 9.26 5.07
N ALA A 43 -5.37 9.43 4.45
CA ALA A 43 -6.15 8.28 4.00
C ALA A 43 -5.42 7.46 2.92
N ARG A 44 -4.70 8.13 2.01
CA ARG A 44 -3.89 7.45 0.99
C ARG A 44 -2.71 6.70 1.60
N ALA A 45 -2.02 7.29 2.59
CA ALA A 45 -0.95 6.61 3.32
C ALA A 45 -1.47 5.35 4.01
N SER A 46 -2.55 5.47 4.78
CA SER A 46 -3.19 4.32 5.44
C SER A 46 -3.63 3.22 4.46
N ALA A 47 -4.13 3.59 3.28
CA ALA A 47 -4.50 2.63 2.24
C ALA A 47 -3.27 1.89 1.68
N ARG A 48 -2.12 2.58 1.50
CA ARG A 48 -0.88 1.92 1.08
C ARG A 48 -0.34 0.98 2.17
N ASP A 49 -0.39 1.39 3.43
CA ASP A 49 0.03 0.56 4.55
C ASP A 49 -0.83 -0.70 4.69
N ALA A 50 -2.15 -0.58 4.54
CA ALA A 50 -3.05 -1.73 4.50
C ALA A 50 -2.70 -2.70 3.35
N ARG A 51 -2.31 -2.17 2.19
CA ARG A 51 -1.86 -2.99 1.07
C ARG A 51 -0.52 -3.68 1.38
N ARG A 52 0.46 -2.98 1.94
CA ARG A 52 1.74 -3.58 2.38
C ARG A 52 1.52 -4.75 3.34
N ASN A 53 0.62 -4.57 4.30
CA ASN A 53 0.21 -5.64 5.21
C ASN A 53 -0.41 -6.83 4.48
N ALA A 54 -1.27 -6.60 3.51
CA ALA A 54 -1.88 -7.66 2.72
C ALA A 54 -0.85 -8.38 1.84
N ASP A 55 0.04 -7.64 1.20
CA ASP A 55 1.10 -8.18 0.34
C ASP A 55 2.07 -9.06 1.17
N MET A 56 2.47 -8.62 2.37
CA MET A 56 3.33 -9.41 3.27
C MET A 56 2.65 -10.69 3.75
N ARG A 57 1.34 -10.67 4.01
CA ARG A 57 0.58 -11.88 4.36
C ARG A 57 0.49 -12.88 3.21
N GLN A 58 0.26 -12.39 1.99
CA GLN A 58 0.25 -13.24 0.79
C GLN A 58 1.65 -13.82 0.53
N PHE A 59 2.69 -13.01 0.68
CA PHE A 59 4.08 -13.45 0.57
C PHE A 59 4.40 -14.55 1.60
N SER A 60 4.07 -14.34 2.87
CA SER A 60 4.26 -15.34 3.92
C SER A 60 3.53 -16.65 3.59
N THR A 61 2.26 -16.58 3.16
CA THR A 61 1.50 -17.78 2.78
C THR A 61 2.16 -18.52 1.61
N ALA A 62 2.67 -17.80 0.61
CA ALA A 62 3.35 -18.41 -0.53
C ALA A 62 4.68 -19.06 -0.12
N MET A 63 5.42 -18.47 0.83
CA MET A 63 6.65 -19.04 1.38
C MET A 63 6.37 -20.31 2.18
N GLU A 64 5.29 -20.35 2.99
CA GLU A 64 4.89 -21.57 3.72
C GLU A 64 4.48 -22.71 2.77
N LEU A 65 3.75 -22.39 1.69
CA LEU A 65 3.42 -23.38 0.67
C LEU A 65 4.66 -23.87 -0.10
N CYS A 66 5.65 -22.99 -0.25
CA CYS A 66 6.93 -23.29 -0.87
C CYS A 66 7.80 -24.22 -0.03
N TYR A 67 7.68 -24.16 1.30
CA TYR A 67 8.47 -24.93 2.25
C TYR A 67 8.37 -26.43 2.02
N ASP A 68 7.16 -26.93 1.75
CA ASP A 68 6.86 -28.35 1.53
C ASP A 68 6.99 -28.78 0.05
N ASP A 69 7.31 -27.86 -0.87
CA ASP A 69 7.33 -28.15 -2.31
C ASP A 69 8.76 -28.22 -2.87
N THR A 70 9.15 -29.41 -3.30
CA THR A 70 10.47 -29.66 -3.93
C THR A 70 10.71 -28.86 -5.22
N ALA A 71 9.67 -28.34 -5.87
CA ALA A 71 9.79 -27.51 -7.07
C ALA A 71 10.00 -26.03 -6.78
N CYS A 72 9.91 -25.60 -5.52
CA CYS A 72 9.98 -24.19 -5.15
C CYS A 72 11.40 -23.64 -4.88
N GLY A 73 12.43 -24.44 -4.97
CA GLY A 73 13.80 -23.91 -5.01
C GLY A 73 14.83 -24.59 -4.13
N ALA A 74 14.67 -24.68 -2.80
CA ALA A 74 15.70 -25.25 -1.92
C ALA A 74 15.54 -26.75 -1.63
N GLY A 75 14.43 -27.34 -2.05
CA GLY A 75 14.09 -28.74 -1.77
C GLY A 75 12.98 -28.86 -0.73
N ASN A 76 12.65 -30.10 -0.37
CA ASN A 76 11.64 -30.39 0.64
C ASN A 76 12.09 -29.89 2.03
N ASP A 77 11.15 -29.42 2.84
CA ASP A 77 11.40 -28.86 4.17
C ASP A 77 12.40 -27.67 4.17
N ALA A 78 12.26 -26.78 3.16
CA ALA A 78 13.13 -25.62 3.04
C ALA A 78 12.44 -24.44 2.32
N TYR A 79 12.64 -23.23 2.82
CA TYR A 79 12.17 -22.03 2.15
C TYR A 79 12.96 -21.71 0.89
N LEU A 80 12.35 -20.91 0.02
CA LEU A 80 13.03 -20.36 -1.14
C LEU A 80 14.28 -19.57 -0.70
N VAL A 81 15.46 -19.97 -1.20
CA VAL A 81 16.71 -19.29 -0.91
C VAL A 81 16.95 -18.17 -1.90
N SER A 82 17.19 -16.97 -1.39
CA SER A 82 17.50 -15.81 -2.22
C SER A 82 18.41 -14.83 -1.50
N ALA A 83 19.32 -14.21 -2.24
CA ALA A 83 20.16 -13.12 -1.75
C ALA A 83 19.44 -11.76 -1.82
N THR A 84 18.41 -11.64 -2.66
CA THR A 84 17.63 -10.42 -2.89
C THR A 84 16.14 -10.72 -2.76
N PHE A 85 15.31 -9.70 -2.60
CA PHE A 85 13.86 -9.87 -2.55
C PHE A 85 13.38 -10.66 -3.77
N PRO A 86 12.71 -11.80 -3.58
CA PRO A 86 12.25 -12.63 -4.69
C PRO A 86 11.22 -11.93 -5.56
N THR A 87 11.31 -12.10 -6.87
CA THR A 87 10.30 -11.59 -7.82
C THR A 87 9.16 -12.58 -8.05
N ALA A 88 9.36 -13.85 -7.68
CA ALA A 88 8.37 -14.92 -7.73
C ALA A 88 8.67 -15.97 -6.67
N ILE A 89 7.69 -16.72 -6.23
CA ILE A 89 7.81 -17.84 -5.27
C ILE A 89 7.20 -19.08 -5.92
N GLY A 90 8.02 -19.83 -6.67
CA GLY A 90 7.57 -21.01 -7.40
C GLY A 90 6.30 -20.78 -8.20
N THR A 91 5.38 -21.73 -8.14
CA THR A 91 4.04 -21.64 -8.74
C THR A 91 3.02 -20.96 -7.84
N PHE A 92 3.33 -20.77 -6.55
CA PHE A 92 2.41 -20.24 -5.53
C PHE A 92 2.23 -18.73 -5.64
N MET A 93 3.29 -18.01 -6.05
CA MET A 93 3.23 -16.58 -6.33
C MET A 93 4.09 -16.28 -7.58
N PRO A 94 3.51 -16.39 -8.77
CA PRO A 94 4.24 -16.19 -10.04
C PRO A 94 4.82 -14.78 -10.22
N ALA A 95 4.25 -13.80 -9.53
CA ALA A 95 4.76 -12.44 -9.47
C ALA A 95 4.52 -11.86 -8.06
N VAL A 96 5.61 -11.54 -7.37
CA VAL A 96 5.53 -10.85 -6.07
C VAL A 96 5.17 -9.39 -6.32
N PRO A 97 4.18 -8.83 -5.60
CA PRO A 97 3.78 -7.45 -5.77
C PRO A 97 4.91 -6.47 -5.40
N ASN A 98 4.90 -5.31 -6.04
CA ASN A 98 5.77 -4.20 -5.67
C ASN A 98 5.11 -3.30 -4.62
N ASP A 99 5.93 -2.54 -3.88
CA ASP A 99 5.42 -1.53 -2.97
C ASP A 99 4.46 -0.58 -3.70
N PRO A 100 3.30 -0.23 -3.10
CA PRO A 100 2.33 0.67 -3.72
C PRO A 100 2.81 2.12 -3.87
N GLN A 101 3.90 2.50 -3.21
CA GLN A 101 4.53 3.81 -3.36
C GLN A 101 5.60 3.76 -4.44
N ALA A 102 5.49 4.65 -5.43
CA ALA A 102 6.48 4.74 -6.51
C ALA A 102 7.89 5.04 -5.96
N GLY A 103 8.87 4.22 -6.35
CA GLY A 103 10.26 4.33 -5.91
C GLY A 103 10.59 3.64 -4.58
N ALA A 104 9.59 3.15 -3.84
CA ALA A 104 9.80 2.28 -2.70
C ALA A 104 9.89 0.81 -3.13
N ALA A 105 10.52 -0.01 -2.30
CA ALA A 105 10.65 -1.45 -2.52
C ALA A 105 10.45 -2.19 -1.20
N TYR A 106 9.98 -3.42 -1.27
CA TYR A 106 10.01 -4.33 -0.14
C TYR A 106 11.45 -4.76 0.15
N GLY A 107 11.77 -4.88 1.42
CA GLY A 107 13.09 -5.30 1.86
C GLY A 107 13.18 -6.81 2.08
N TRP A 108 14.40 -7.32 2.05
CA TRP A 108 14.72 -8.72 2.21
C TRP A 108 16.02 -8.90 2.97
N ILE A 109 16.02 -9.80 3.93
CA ILE A 109 17.26 -10.28 4.55
C ILE A 109 17.60 -11.60 3.86
N GLY A 110 18.75 -11.63 3.18
CA GLY A 110 19.18 -12.81 2.44
C GLY A 110 19.33 -14.04 3.33
N ASN A 111 18.73 -15.14 2.91
CA ASN A 111 18.72 -16.41 3.65
C ASN A 111 19.61 -17.48 3.02
N THR A 112 20.63 -17.10 2.25
CA THR A 112 21.52 -18.02 1.54
C THR A 112 22.36 -18.93 2.46
N ALA A 113 22.53 -18.53 3.72
CA ALA A 113 23.23 -19.32 4.73
C ALA A 113 22.29 -20.22 5.55
N ASN A 114 20.99 -19.98 5.53
CA ASN A 114 19.99 -20.72 6.28
C ASN A 114 18.67 -20.78 5.50
N ASN A 115 18.31 -21.96 5.03
CA ASN A 115 17.06 -22.20 4.28
C ASN A 115 15.86 -22.55 5.17
N GLN A 116 16.03 -22.50 6.49
CA GLN A 116 14.96 -22.72 7.47
C GLN A 116 14.28 -21.41 7.89
N ASP A 117 14.84 -20.26 7.51
CA ASP A 117 14.34 -18.95 7.86
C ASP A 117 14.24 -18.06 6.62
N TYR A 118 13.39 -17.06 6.70
CA TYR A 118 13.34 -15.95 5.76
C TYR A 118 12.85 -14.69 6.47
N CYS A 119 13.17 -13.53 5.92
CA CYS A 119 12.68 -12.26 6.42
C CYS A 119 12.42 -11.29 5.26
N ALA A 120 11.16 -11.04 5.00
CA ALA A 120 10.69 -9.97 4.12
C ALA A 120 10.09 -8.85 4.96
N TYR A 121 10.25 -7.59 4.54
CA TYR A 121 9.67 -6.48 5.27
C TYR A 121 9.20 -5.34 4.35
N ALA A 122 8.25 -4.58 4.84
CA ALA A 122 7.79 -3.33 4.25
C ALA A 122 7.77 -2.23 5.32
N ILE A 123 8.24 -1.04 4.98
CA ILE A 123 8.18 0.12 5.86
C ILE A 123 6.82 0.79 5.69
N LEU A 124 6.14 1.03 6.81
CA LEU A 124 4.85 1.71 6.86
C LEU A 124 5.05 3.24 6.86
N GLU A 125 4.06 3.97 6.38
CA GLU A 125 4.10 5.44 6.34
C GLU A 125 3.57 6.07 7.63
N GLY A 126 2.87 5.30 8.45
CA GLY A 126 2.32 5.74 9.73
C GLY A 126 3.11 5.23 10.93
N GLY A 127 3.03 5.96 12.04
CA GLY A 127 3.58 5.52 13.32
C GLY A 127 5.07 5.78 13.52
N ASP A 128 5.71 6.53 12.64
CA ASP A 128 7.12 6.86 12.76
C ASP A 128 7.40 7.81 13.94
N THR A 129 8.54 7.60 14.58
CA THR A 129 9.15 8.55 15.52
C THR A 129 10.51 8.99 14.99
N VAL A 130 11.17 9.94 15.65
CA VAL A 130 12.49 10.45 15.25
C VAL A 130 13.59 9.35 15.23
N THR A 131 13.38 8.25 15.93
CA THR A 131 14.38 7.17 16.07
C THR A 131 13.85 5.79 15.69
N THR A 132 12.58 5.68 15.31
CA THR A 132 11.97 4.41 14.92
C THR A 132 10.93 4.61 13.84
N MET A 133 10.91 3.72 12.88
CA MET A 133 9.85 3.58 11.88
C MET A 133 8.98 2.37 12.21
N GLN A 134 7.76 2.34 11.71
CA GLN A 134 6.93 1.14 11.77
C GLN A 134 7.16 0.30 10.53
N GLY A 135 7.29 -1.01 10.73
CA GLY A 135 7.41 -1.96 9.63
C GLY A 135 6.54 -3.18 9.84
N VAL A 136 6.13 -3.79 8.75
CA VAL A 136 5.50 -5.11 8.74
C VAL A 136 6.53 -6.12 8.26
N LEU A 137 6.76 -7.15 9.07
CA LEU A 137 7.76 -8.20 8.84
C LEU A 137 7.04 -9.52 8.60
N ALA A 138 7.50 -10.28 7.60
CA ALA A 138 7.04 -11.63 7.28
C ALA A 138 8.19 -12.61 7.45
N GLY A 139 7.98 -13.65 8.22
CA GLY A 139 8.94 -14.71 8.49
C GLY A 139 8.23 -16.03 8.83
N PRO A 140 8.95 -17.11 9.19
CA PRO A 140 8.37 -18.41 9.53
C PRO A 140 7.33 -18.37 10.65
N GLY A 141 7.44 -17.39 11.56
CA GLY A 141 6.46 -17.15 12.62
C GLY A 141 5.21 -16.39 12.17
N GLY A 142 5.06 -16.08 10.87
CA GLY A 142 3.95 -15.33 10.30
C GLY A 142 4.27 -13.85 10.07
N VAL A 143 3.24 -13.01 10.06
CA VAL A 143 3.37 -11.58 9.77
C VAL A 143 3.09 -10.76 11.03
N ARG A 144 3.99 -9.81 11.33
CA ARG A 144 3.94 -8.95 12.53
C ARG A 144 4.27 -7.50 12.19
N GLU A 145 3.64 -6.58 12.90
CA GLU A 145 4.06 -5.17 12.89
C GLU A 145 5.04 -4.92 14.03
N ARG A 146 6.11 -4.21 13.73
CA ARG A 146 7.16 -3.86 14.71
C ARG A 146 7.70 -2.46 14.48
N ALA A 147 8.14 -1.83 15.56
CA ALA A 147 9.03 -0.69 15.49
C ALA A 147 10.44 -1.16 15.08
N ILE A 148 11.04 -0.49 14.11
CA ILE A 148 12.35 -0.76 13.55
C ILE A 148 13.23 0.45 13.84
N ALA A 149 14.47 0.24 14.26
CA ALA A 149 15.38 1.35 14.53
C ALA A 149 15.74 2.12 13.25
N ASP A 150 15.69 3.43 13.34
CA ASP A 150 16.00 4.43 12.31
C ASP A 150 16.51 5.69 13.01
N ALA A 151 17.76 5.63 13.48
CA ALA A 151 18.32 6.69 14.33
C ALA A 151 18.62 7.98 13.55
N ASP A 152 18.75 7.91 12.23
CA ASP A 152 19.04 9.06 11.36
C ASP A 152 17.80 9.61 10.62
N ASP A 153 16.61 9.04 10.89
CA ASP A 153 15.29 9.45 10.35
C ASP A 153 15.27 9.49 8.80
N ASN A 154 16.03 8.58 8.16
CA ASN A 154 16.10 8.50 6.70
C ASN A 154 15.11 7.49 6.08
N ARG A 155 14.28 6.83 6.90
CA ARG A 155 13.31 5.79 6.56
C ARG A 155 13.97 4.54 5.93
N VAL A 156 15.21 4.30 6.27
CA VAL A 156 15.96 3.09 5.93
C VAL A 156 16.33 2.40 7.25
N PRO A 157 16.04 1.11 7.44
CA PRO A 157 16.42 0.41 8.67
C PRO A 157 17.92 0.55 8.94
N ASP A 158 18.27 0.90 10.18
CA ASP A 158 19.66 0.92 10.61
C ASP A 158 20.33 -0.44 10.39
N THR A 159 21.63 -0.43 10.20
CA THR A 159 22.41 -1.66 10.00
C THR A 159 22.18 -2.63 11.17
N GLY A 160 21.63 -3.81 10.88
CA GLY A 160 21.31 -4.83 11.88
C GLY A 160 19.98 -4.62 12.63
N ALA A 161 19.20 -3.57 12.31
CA ALA A 161 17.87 -3.36 12.91
C ALA A 161 16.88 -4.46 12.53
N ILE A 162 17.02 -5.03 11.34
CA ILE A 162 16.26 -6.20 10.87
C ILE A 162 17.24 -7.34 10.61
N THR A 163 16.97 -8.47 11.21
CA THR A 163 17.75 -9.72 11.08
C THR A 163 16.78 -10.88 10.88
N LEU A 164 17.25 -12.07 10.49
CA LEU A 164 16.41 -13.26 10.41
C LEU A 164 15.71 -13.53 11.74
N THR A 165 16.43 -13.42 12.87
CA THR A 165 15.85 -13.60 14.21
C THR A 165 14.83 -12.51 14.60
N THR A 166 14.84 -11.35 13.95
CA THR A 166 13.83 -10.30 14.19
C THR A 166 12.48 -10.66 13.55
N CYS A 167 12.50 -11.50 12.52
CA CYS A 167 11.32 -11.97 11.80
C CYS A 167 10.66 -13.23 12.39
N GLU A 168 11.30 -13.90 13.37
CA GLU A 168 10.75 -15.07 14.09
C GLU A 168 9.65 -14.77 15.09
#